data_1ccb7b2f8c57f08422bd02b7190d9d09
#
_entry.id   1ccb7b2f8c57f08422bd02b7190d9d09
#
_cell.length_a   1.000
_cell.length_b   1.000
_cell.length_c   1.000
_cell.angle_alpha   90.00
_cell.angle_beta   90.00
_cell.angle_gamma   90.00
#
_symmetry.space_group_name_H-M   'P 1'
#
loop_
_entity.id
_entity.type
_entity.pdbx_description
1 polymer ?
#
loop_
_entity_poly.entity_id
_entity_poly.type
_entity_poly.pdbx_seq_one_letter_code
_entity_poly.pdbx_strand_id
1 'polypeptide(L)'
;SEMCIRDRLVGTTSVEISELLSKMLTMRKIKHNVLNAKLHQKEADIVAQAGQSGTVTIATNMAGRGTDIKLSPEVRAAGGLAIIGTERHESRRVDRQLRGRAGRQGDPGSSVFYVSLEDNLMRLFSSERIAKVMDRLGFEEGEMIEHNMISKSIERAQRKVEENNFGIRKRLLEYDDVMNAQREVIYTKRHHALLGERIGIDIVNMMYDAVQAMIESHSQNSDYDALKEDVFKTFAIEIPFDKTAMRSEKNERLVDMLYDAVIAAFKRKTDNMVAVANPVIKQVYENQGDRYE
;
A
#
# COMPACT_ATOMS: atom_id res chain seq x y z
N SER A 1 19.71 38.81 -22.16
CA SER A 1 18.40 38.98 -21.52
C SER A 1 18.28 37.98 -20.35
N GLU A 2 17.66 38.40 -19.28
CA GLU A 2 17.44 37.61 -18.04
C GLU A 2 16.86 36.22 -18.32
N MET A 3 16.06 36.07 -19.38
CA MET A 3 15.48 34.82 -19.81
C MET A 3 16.50 33.75 -20.26
N CYS A 4 17.70 34.12 -20.69
CA CYS A 4 18.73 33.18 -21.12
C CYS A 4 19.58 32.67 -19.95
N ILE A 5 19.64 33.44 -18.85
CA ILE A 5 20.46 33.14 -17.67
C ILE A 5 19.67 32.23 -16.69
N ARG A 6 18.38 32.39 -16.65
CA ARG A 6 17.51 31.73 -15.70
C ARG A 6 17.44 30.22 -15.91
N ASP A 7 17.67 29.42 -14.86
CA ASP A 7 17.49 27.98 -14.89
C ASP A 7 16.00 27.59 -14.97
N ARG A 8 15.72 26.55 -15.72
CA ARG A 8 14.36 26.06 -15.95
C ARG A 8 14.22 24.58 -15.58
N LEU A 9 13.29 24.30 -14.68
CA LEU A 9 12.86 22.95 -14.36
C LEU A 9 11.50 22.68 -15.01
N VAL A 10 11.47 21.76 -15.97
CA VAL A 10 10.26 21.38 -16.68
C VAL A 10 9.72 20.09 -16.05
N GLY A 11 8.57 20.19 -15.41
CA GLY A 11 7.87 19.08 -14.78
C GLY A 11 6.93 18.38 -15.77
N THR A 12 7.07 17.06 -15.92
CA THR A 12 6.21 16.22 -16.75
C THR A 12 5.49 15.18 -15.89
N THR A 13 4.32 14.73 -16.32
CA THR A 13 3.48 13.75 -15.60
C THR A 13 3.95 12.32 -15.82
N SER A 14 4.55 12.01 -16.97
CA SER A 14 5.04 10.68 -17.32
C SER A 14 6.43 10.68 -17.93
N VAL A 15 7.06 9.49 -17.94
CA VAL A 15 8.36 9.28 -18.59
C VAL A 15 8.26 9.46 -20.10
N GLU A 16 7.15 9.03 -20.70
CA GLU A 16 6.91 9.14 -22.15
C GLU A 16 6.87 10.60 -22.60
N ILE A 17 6.15 11.45 -21.87
CA ILE A 17 6.10 12.89 -22.13
C ILE A 17 7.48 13.51 -21.95
N SER A 18 8.27 13.11 -20.96
CA SER A 18 9.62 13.60 -20.76
C SER A 18 10.55 13.27 -21.94
N GLU A 19 10.45 12.05 -22.46
CA GLU A 19 11.22 11.60 -23.63
C GLU A 19 10.77 12.32 -24.92
N LEU A 20 9.47 12.51 -25.11
CA LEU A 20 8.92 13.26 -26.24
C LEU A 20 9.41 14.72 -26.23
N LEU A 21 9.31 15.37 -25.08
CA LEU A 21 9.78 16.75 -24.91
C LEU A 21 11.29 16.85 -25.13
N SER A 22 12.07 15.90 -24.65
CA SER A 22 13.51 15.82 -24.88
C SER A 22 13.84 15.73 -26.39
N LYS A 23 13.14 14.90 -27.15
CA LYS A 23 13.30 14.82 -28.60
C LYS A 23 12.98 16.16 -29.28
N MET A 24 11.90 16.82 -28.86
CA MET A 24 11.51 18.12 -29.41
C MET A 24 12.55 19.22 -29.13
N LEU A 25 13.11 19.25 -27.91
CA LEU A 25 14.16 20.21 -27.55
C LEU A 25 15.47 19.92 -28.30
N THR A 26 15.79 18.63 -28.50
CA THR A 26 16.98 18.23 -29.30
C THR A 26 16.84 18.69 -30.77
N MET A 27 15.68 18.52 -31.38
CA MET A 27 15.42 19.02 -32.75
C MET A 27 15.59 20.53 -32.85
N ARG A 28 15.26 21.26 -31.79
CA ARG A 28 15.43 22.72 -31.71
C ARG A 28 16.83 23.18 -31.24
N LYS A 29 17.75 22.21 -31.04
CA LYS A 29 19.12 22.44 -30.56
C LYS A 29 19.21 23.15 -29.19
N ILE A 30 18.21 22.91 -28.34
CA ILE A 30 18.18 23.39 -26.95
C ILE A 30 18.87 22.36 -26.06
N LYS A 31 19.96 22.74 -25.40
CA LYS A 31 20.66 21.91 -24.44
C LYS A 31 19.77 21.67 -23.22
N HIS A 32 19.61 20.42 -22.82
CA HIS A 32 18.80 20.05 -21.69
C HIS A 32 19.27 18.73 -21.07
N ASN A 33 18.92 18.53 -19.81
CA ASN A 33 19.12 17.29 -19.06
C ASN A 33 17.77 16.63 -18.81
N VAL A 34 17.73 15.30 -18.78
CA VAL A 34 16.52 14.53 -18.49
C VAL A 34 16.71 13.75 -17.21
N LEU A 35 15.84 14.00 -16.24
CA LEU A 35 15.81 13.36 -14.95
C LEU A 35 14.53 12.50 -14.85
N ASN A 36 14.67 11.21 -15.09
CA ASN A 36 13.57 10.26 -15.02
C ASN A 36 13.97 8.97 -14.27
N ALA A 37 13.00 8.14 -13.93
CA ALA A 37 13.19 6.92 -13.16
C ALA A 37 14.14 5.87 -13.79
N LYS A 38 14.50 6.03 -15.07
CA LYS A 38 15.42 5.12 -15.77
C LYS A 38 16.90 5.42 -15.49
N LEU A 39 17.25 6.60 -14.97
CA LEU A 39 18.62 7.11 -14.89
C LEU A 39 19.10 7.35 -13.45
N HIS A 40 18.73 6.49 -12.51
CA HIS A 40 19.03 6.63 -11.08
C HIS A 40 20.52 6.89 -10.73
N GLN A 41 21.45 6.26 -11.46
CA GLN A 41 22.88 6.41 -11.17
C GLN A 41 23.43 7.80 -11.50
N LYS A 42 22.80 8.54 -12.41
CA LYS A 42 23.21 9.90 -12.83
C LYS A 42 22.33 10.98 -12.20
N GLU A 43 21.40 10.61 -11.37
CA GLU A 43 20.43 11.54 -10.78
C GLU A 43 21.12 12.66 -9.98
N ALA A 44 22.10 12.31 -9.15
CA ALA A 44 22.84 13.26 -8.33
C ALA A 44 23.63 14.27 -9.18
N ASP A 45 24.27 13.80 -10.26
CA ASP A 45 25.06 14.65 -11.16
C ASP A 45 24.16 15.61 -11.95
N ILE A 46 23.01 15.12 -12.42
CA ILE A 46 22.02 15.95 -13.14
C ILE A 46 21.44 17.01 -12.21
N VAL A 47 21.11 16.67 -10.98
CA VAL A 47 20.58 17.62 -9.98
C VAL A 47 21.65 18.62 -9.57
N ALA A 48 22.92 18.22 -9.49
CA ALA A 48 24.05 19.14 -9.23
C ALA A 48 24.26 20.15 -10.36
N GLN A 49 23.96 19.77 -11.61
CA GLN A 49 24.00 20.66 -12.76
C GLN A 49 22.77 21.57 -12.86
N ALA A 50 21.63 21.14 -12.33
CA ALA A 50 20.46 21.97 -12.19
C ALA A 50 20.77 23.15 -11.23
N GLY A 51 20.26 24.32 -11.53
CA GLY A 51 20.56 25.54 -10.79
C GLY A 51 21.71 26.37 -11.36
N GLN A 52 22.36 25.87 -12.43
CA GLN A 52 23.36 26.66 -13.17
C GLN A 52 22.72 27.51 -14.26
N SER A 53 23.44 28.58 -14.64
CA SER A 53 22.97 29.53 -15.63
C SER A 53 22.64 28.88 -16.99
N GLY A 54 21.45 29.18 -17.52
CA GLY A 54 21.00 28.71 -18.84
C GLY A 54 20.70 27.22 -18.95
N THR A 55 20.58 26.48 -17.84
CA THR A 55 20.27 25.05 -17.82
C THR A 55 18.78 24.81 -17.98
N VAL A 56 18.42 23.77 -18.71
CA VAL A 56 17.05 23.24 -18.80
C VAL A 56 17.05 21.81 -18.29
N THR A 57 16.29 21.51 -17.26
CA THR A 57 16.17 20.17 -16.71
C THR A 57 14.71 19.70 -16.87
N ILE A 58 14.51 18.59 -17.59
CA ILE A 58 13.20 17.92 -17.67
C ILE A 58 13.15 16.89 -16.55
N ALA A 59 12.17 16.98 -15.67
CA ALA A 59 12.02 16.05 -14.56
C ALA A 59 10.61 15.45 -14.53
N THR A 60 10.52 14.12 -14.38
CA THR A 60 9.25 13.50 -13.98
C THR A 60 8.97 13.82 -12.52
N ASN A 61 7.70 13.76 -12.15
CA ASN A 61 7.21 14.18 -10.84
C ASN A 61 7.98 13.56 -9.63
N MET A 62 8.40 12.31 -9.75
CA MET A 62 9.10 11.61 -8.66
C MET A 62 10.62 11.79 -8.69
N ALA A 63 11.19 12.21 -9.82
CA ALA A 63 12.63 12.34 -9.98
C ALA A 63 13.20 13.53 -9.20
N GLY A 64 14.33 13.35 -8.55
CA GLY A 64 14.97 14.36 -7.71
C GLY A 64 14.21 14.70 -6.42
N ARG A 65 13.32 13.82 -5.95
CA ARG A 65 12.63 14.03 -4.68
C ARG A 65 13.59 13.89 -3.51
N GLY A 66 13.55 14.89 -2.61
CA GLY A 66 14.45 14.93 -1.44
C GLY A 66 15.79 15.60 -1.70
N THR A 67 16.11 15.94 -2.96
CA THR A 67 17.34 16.65 -3.31
C THR A 67 17.05 18.14 -3.52
N ASP A 68 17.90 19.00 -2.96
CA ASP A 68 17.79 20.46 -3.09
C ASP A 68 18.61 20.97 -4.27
N ILE A 69 17.99 21.81 -5.11
CA ILE A 69 18.66 22.45 -6.24
C ILE A 69 19.33 23.71 -5.74
N LYS A 70 20.66 23.72 -5.75
CA LYS A 70 21.45 24.87 -5.33
C LYS A 70 21.60 25.86 -6.50
N LEU A 71 21.04 27.03 -6.34
CA LEU A 71 21.09 28.07 -7.39
C LEU A 71 22.42 28.80 -7.36
N SER A 72 23.00 29.09 -8.56
CA SER A 72 24.14 29.96 -8.70
C SER A 72 23.73 31.40 -8.38
N PRO A 73 24.68 32.26 -7.95
CA PRO A 73 24.40 33.70 -7.68
C PRO A 73 23.77 34.44 -8.87
N GLU A 74 24.19 34.10 -10.08
CA GLU A 74 23.66 34.66 -11.33
C GLU A 74 22.20 34.30 -11.55
N VAL A 75 21.84 33.03 -11.31
CA VAL A 75 20.45 32.56 -11.43
C VAL A 75 19.56 33.19 -10.37
N ARG A 76 20.06 33.41 -9.14
CA ARG A 76 19.33 34.12 -8.09
C ARG A 76 19.06 35.57 -8.48
N ALA A 77 20.05 36.25 -8.99
CA ALA A 77 19.93 37.65 -9.46
C ALA A 77 18.95 37.77 -10.63
N ALA A 78 18.89 36.78 -11.51
CA ALA A 78 17.96 36.72 -12.64
C ALA A 78 16.52 36.28 -12.28
N GLY A 79 16.19 36.15 -10.98
CA GLY A 79 14.85 35.79 -10.51
C GLY A 79 14.67 34.32 -10.15
N GLY A 80 15.76 33.56 -9.97
CA GLY A 80 15.79 32.21 -9.43
C GLY A 80 15.26 31.12 -10.38
N LEU A 81 14.90 30.00 -9.83
CA LEU A 81 14.43 28.84 -10.57
C LEU A 81 13.03 29.05 -11.18
N ALA A 82 12.89 28.81 -12.48
CA ALA A 82 11.61 28.84 -13.17
C ALA A 82 11.04 27.44 -13.33
N ILE A 83 9.93 27.17 -12.69
CA ILE A 83 9.20 25.90 -12.83
C ILE A 83 8.20 26.00 -13.98
N ILE A 84 8.25 25.06 -14.89
CA ILE A 84 7.30 24.92 -16.00
C ILE A 84 6.62 23.57 -15.89
N GLY A 85 5.33 23.54 -15.59
CA GLY A 85 4.51 22.31 -15.65
C GLY A 85 3.91 22.15 -17.04
N THR A 86 4.05 21.00 -17.65
CA THR A 86 3.48 20.69 -18.98
C THR A 86 2.03 20.25 -18.91
N GLU A 87 1.60 19.80 -17.73
CA GLU A 87 0.25 19.33 -17.42
C GLU A 87 -0.05 19.52 -15.94
N ARG A 88 -1.31 19.38 -15.56
CA ARG A 88 -1.71 19.25 -14.15
C ARG A 88 -1.76 17.79 -13.74
N HIS A 89 -1.28 17.50 -12.54
CA HIS A 89 -1.44 16.19 -11.93
C HIS A 89 -2.86 15.99 -11.39
N GLU A 90 -3.24 14.76 -11.17
CA GLU A 90 -4.53 14.40 -10.56
C GLU A 90 -4.70 14.95 -9.14
N SER A 91 -3.60 15.23 -8.44
CA SER A 91 -3.58 15.76 -7.08
C SER A 91 -2.92 17.12 -7.01
N ARG A 92 -3.62 18.10 -6.40
CA ARG A 92 -3.08 19.45 -6.13
C ARG A 92 -1.83 19.40 -5.27
N ARG A 93 -1.70 18.39 -4.40
CA ARG A 93 -0.50 18.21 -3.57
C ARG A 93 0.74 17.99 -4.43
N VAL A 94 0.63 17.25 -5.50
CA VAL A 94 1.73 16.95 -6.42
C VAL A 94 2.14 18.20 -7.19
N ASP A 95 1.20 18.99 -7.69
CA ASP A 95 1.48 20.27 -8.32
C ASP A 95 2.18 21.24 -7.35
N ARG A 96 1.74 21.30 -6.09
CA ARG A 96 2.40 22.11 -5.06
C ARG A 96 3.81 21.62 -4.75
N GLN A 97 4.04 20.30 -4.79
CA GLN A 97 5.36 19.72 -4.60
C GLN A 97 6.31 20.11 -5.74
N LEU A 98 5.83 20.15 -6.98
CA LEU A 98 6.60 20.64 -8.12
C LEU A 98 6.90 22.14 -7.97
N ARG A 99 5.90 22.97 -7.67
CA ARG A 99 6.08 24.41 -7.40
C ARG A 99 7.08 24.68 -6.28
N GLY A 100 7.02 23.87 -5.22
CA GLY A 100 7.89 23.99 -4.04
C GLY A 100 9.35 23.62 -4.28
N ARG A 101 9.74 23.31 -5.51
CA ARG A 101 11.15 23.21 -5.90
C ARG A 101 11.77 24.59 -6.16
N ALA A 102 10.98 25.58 -6.51
CA ALA A 102 11.39 26.98 -6.53
C ALA A 102 11.15 27.65 -5.17
N GLY A 103 11.82 28.74 -4.90
CA GLY A 103 11.66 29.54 -3.67
C GLY A 103 12.18 28.88 -2.40
N ARG A 104 13.03 27.85 -2.50
CA ARG A 104 13.65 27.20 -1.35
C ARG A 104 14.70 28.11 -0.72
N GLN A 105 14.88 27.97 0.59
CA GLN A 105 15.90 28.74 1.35
C GLN A 105 15.73 30.27 1.24
N GLY A 106 14.54 30.76 0.87
CA GLY A 106 14.29 32.16 0.63
C GLY A 106 14.74 32.68 -0.74
N ASP A 107 15.18 31.79 -1.63
CA ASP A 107 15.56 32.17 -3.01
C ASP A 107 14.33 32.64 -3.81
N PRO A 108 14.49 33.59 -4.74
CA PRO A 108 13.42 33.92 -5.68
C PRO A 108 13.07 32.74 -6.60
N GLY A 109 11.87 32.74 -7.14
CA GLY A 109 11.45 31.71 -8.09
C GLY A 109 10.08 32.00 -8.68
N SER A 110 9.76 31.35 -9.78
CA SER A 110 8.45 31.47 -10.41
C SER A 110 7.94 30.09 -10.88
N SER A 111 6.64 29.96 -11.03
CA SER A 111 6.04 28.76 -11.59
C SER A 111 4.90 29.07 -12.54
N VAL A 112 4.87 28.38 -13.66
CA VAL A 112 3.80 28.45 -14.64
C VAL A 112 3.39 27.05 -15.07
N PHE A 113 2.11 26.84 -15.36
CA PHE A 113 1.61 25.57 -15.87
C PHE A 113 0.93 25.83 -17.21
N TYR A 114 1.37 25.11 -18.23
CA TYR A 114 0.72 25.04 -19.52
C TYR A 114 -0.15 23.81 -19.55
N VAL A 115 -1.45 23.97 -19.75
CA VAL A 115 -2.45 22.91 -19.64
C VAL A 115 -3.29 22.90 -20.90
N SER A 116 -3.50 21.74 -21.48
CA SER A 116 -4.44 21.56 -22.58
C SER A 116 -5.82 21.16 -22.07
N LEU A 117 -6.85 21.60 -22.75
CA LEU A 117 -8.22 21.12 -22.50
C LEU A 117 -8.41 19.63 -22.90
N GLU A 118 -7.45 19.10 -23.67
CA GLU A 118 -7.40 17.68 -24.05
C GLU A 118 -6.65 16.81 -23.04
N ASP A 119 -6.02 17.41 -22.01
CA ASP A 119 -5.34 16.65 -20.97
C ASP A 119 -6.32 15.70 -20.25
N ASN A 120 -5.81 14.55 -19.80
CA ASN A 120 -6.62 13.50 -19.17
C ASN A 120 -7.49 14.02 -18.02
N LEU A 121 -6.97 14.92 -17.19
CA LEU A 121 -7.71 15.55 -16.11
C LEU A 121 -8.93 16.33 -16.60
N MET A 122 -8.79 17.04 -17.72
CA MET A 122 -9.85 17.85 -18.29
C MET A 122 -10.89 16.98 -19.01
N ARG A 123 -10.45 15.95 -19.71
CA ARG A 123 -11.35 14.99 -20.39
C ARG A 123 -12.27 14.27 -19.43
N LEU A 124 -11.80 13.93 -18.21
CA LEU A 124 -12.59 13.23 -17.19
C LEU A 124 -13.75 14.07 -16.61
N PHE A 125 -13.61 15.41 -16.55
CA PHE A 125 -14.53 16.19 -15.73
C PHE A 125 -15.16 17.43 -16.41
N SER A 126 -14.76 17.81 -17.63
CA SER A 126 -15.11 19.15 -18.12
C SER A 126 -15.37 19.32 -19.62
N SER A 127 -15.18 18.30 -20.45
CA SER A 127 -15.06 18.50 -21.90
C SER A 127 -16.25 19.21 -22.55
N GLU A 128 -17.48 18.81 -22.28
CA GLU A 128 -18.64 19.38 -23.00
C GLU A 128 -19.06 20.78 -22.53
N ARG A 129 -18.97 21.06 -21.23
CA ARG A 129 -19.37 22.38 -20.70
C ARG A 129 -18.37 23.45 -21.01
N ILE A 130 -17.07 23.13 -20.94
CA ILE A 130 -16.00 24.05 -21.29
C ILE A 130 -15.98 24.30 -22.78
N ALA A 131 -16.11 23.26 -23.62
CA ALA A 131 -16.23 23.44 -25.06
C ALA A 131 -17.37 24.39 -25.44
N LYS A 132 -18.58 24.23 -24.88
CA LYS A 132 -19.71 25.14 -25.12
C LYS A 132 -19.46 26.59 -24.66
N VAL A 133 -18.68 26.79 -23.61
CA VAL A 133 -18.30 28.13 -23.14
C VAL A 133 -17.25 28.75 -24.07
N MET A 134 -16.32 27.93 -24.56
CA MET A 134 -15.28 28.34 -25.54
C MET A 134 -15.91 28.79 -26.86
N ASP A 135 -16.82 27.96 -27.40
CA ASP A 135 -17.57 28.29 -28.63
C ASP A 135 -18.34 29.60 -28.50
N ARG A 136 -18.91 29.87 -27.31
CA ARG A 136 -19.63 31.13 -27.06
C ARG A 136 -18.72 32.37 -26.92
N LEU A 137 -17.47 32.15 -26.49
CA LEU A 137 -16.48 33.23 -26.30
C LEU A 137 -15.68 33.51 -27.58
N GLY A 138 -15.86 32.70 -28.64
CA GLY A 138 -15.24 32.91 -29.94
C GLY A 138 -13.73 32.68 -29.98
N PHE A 139 -13.19 31.82 -29.10
CA PHE A 139 -11.77 31.49 -29.12
C PHE A 139 -11.47 30.55 -30.29
N GLU A 140 -10.36 30.82 -30.97
CA GLU A 140 -9.87 30.00 -32.05
C GLU A 140 -8.99 28.85 -31.54
N GLU A 141 -8.90 27.78 -32.31
CA GLU A 141 -8.06 26.62 -32.00
C GLU A 141 -6.57 27.04 -31.96
N GLY A 142 -5.89 26.73 -30.84
CA GLY A 142 -4.48 27.11 -30.62
C GLY A 142 -4.28 28.44 -29.89
N GLU A 143 -5.32 29.16 -29.54
CA GLU A 143 -5.23 30.39 -28.77
C GLU A 143 -4.93 30.10 -27.28
N MET A 144 -4.01 30.88 -26.68
CA MET A 144 -3.66 30.77 -25.26
C MET A 144 -4.64 31.53 -24.40
N ILE A 145 -5.35 30.81 -23.52
CA ILE A 145 -6.42 31.36 -22.71
C ILE A 145 -5.96 31.53 -21.27
N GLU A 146 -5.85 32.76 -20.80
CA GLU A 146 -5.63 33.10 -19.39
C GLU A 146 -6.91 33.62 -18.76
N HIS A 147 -7.69 32.75 -18.14
CA HIS A 147 -8.93 33.16 -17.47
C HIS A 147 -9.12 32.48 -16.12
N ASN A 148 -9.43 33.26 -15.09
CA ASN A 148 -9.65 32.78 -13.72
C ASN A 148 -10.73 31.68 -13.60
N MET A 149 -11.74 31.70 -14.48
CA MET A 149 -12.80 30.70 -14.48
C MET A 149 -12.27 29.33 -14.89
N ILE A 150 -11.35 29.26 -15.86
CA ILE A 150 -10.72 28.03 -16.32
C ILE A 150 -9.83 27.46 -15.21
N SER A 151 -9.00 28.30 -14.58
CA SER A 151 -8.16 27.88 -13.44
C SER A 151 -8.99 27.30 -12.30
N LYS A 152 -10.11 27.92 -11.94
CA LYS A 152 -11.05 27.39 -10.94
C LYS A 152 -11.71 26.10 -11.38
N SER A 153 -11.98 25.91 -12.67
CA SER A 153 -12.54 24.65 -13.21
C SER A 153 -11.54 23.51 -13.08
N ILE A 154 -10.27 23.75 -13.41
CA ILE A 154 -9.19 22.78 -13.25
C ILE A 154 -9.04 22.36 -11.77
N GLU A 155 -9.05 23.34 -10.86
CA GLU A 155 -8.99 23.04 -9.41
C GLU A 155 -10.19 22.21 -8.90
N ARG A 156 -11.38 22.45 -9.41
CA ARG A 156 -12.57 21.66 -9.10
C ARG A 156 -12.45 20.24 -9.64
N ALA A 157 -11.95 20.06 -10.86
CA ALA A 157 -11.67 18.77 -11.44
C ALA A 157 -10.67 17.97 -10.58
N GLN A 158 -9.54 18.58 -10.23
CA GLN A 158 -8.56 17.94 -9.33
C GLN A 158 -9.17 17.54 -7.98
N ARG A 159 -9.98 18.41 -7.36
CA ARG A 159 -10.64 18.12 -6.10
C ARG A 159 -11.55 16.88 -6.21
N LYS A 160 -12.30 16.79 -7.29
CA LYS A 160 -13.20 15.65 -7.53
C LYS A 160 -12.46 14.32 -7.72
N VAL A 161 -11.30 14.35 -8.43
CA VAL A 161 -10.41 13.18 -8.53
C VAL A 161 -9.84 12.80 -7.16
N GLU A 162 -9.38 13.79 -6.38
CA GLU A 162 -8.86 13.57 -5.03
C GLU A 162 -9.91 12.92 -4.11
N GLU A 163 -11.15 13.40 -4.15
CA GLU A 163 -12.28 12.85 -3.38
C GLU A 163 -12.61 11.41 -3.78
N ASN A 164 -12.64 11.12 -5.09
CA ASN A 164 -12.86 9.77 -5.59
C ASN A 164 -11.73 8.80 -5.16
N ASN A 165 -10.49 9.20 -5.36
CA ASN A 165 -9.32 8.41 -4.97
C ASN A 165 -9.22 8.24 -3.44
N PHE A 166 -9.67 9.23 -2.67
CA PHE A 166 -9.79 9.11 -1.22
C PHE A 166 -10.83 8.06 -0.83
N GLY A 167 -12.01 8.09 -1.48
CA GLY A 167 -13.07 7.10 -1.23
C GLY A 167 -12.62 5.67 -1.53
N ILE A 168 -11.91 5.46 -2.64
CA ILE A 168 -11.34 4.15 -3.01
C ILE A 168 -10.34 3.68 -1.95
N ARG A 169 -9.39 4.54 -1.57
CA ARG A 169 -8.38 4.19 -0.54
C ARG A 169 -9.00 3.93 0.83
N LYS A 170 -10.02 4.69 1.20
CA LYS A 170 -10.74 4.46 2.46
C LYS A 170 -11.38 3.07 2.49
N ARG A 171 -12.04 2.65 1.42
CA ARG A 171 -12.61 1.31 1.30
C ARG A 171 -11.55 0.21 1.39
N LEU A 172 -10.39 0.40 0.74
CA LEU A 172 -9.28 -0.55 0.84
C LEU A 172 -8.77 -0.69 2.28
N LEU A 173 -8.67 0.41 3.03
CA LEU A 173 -8.29 0.37 4.44
C LEU A 173 -9.34 -0.35 5.30
N GLU A 174 -10.63 -0.12 5.05
CA GLU A 174 -11.71 -0.82 5.76
C GLU A 174 -11.64 -2.35 5.55
N TYR A 175 -11.30 -2.81 4.34
CA TYR A 175 -11.03 -4.24 4.10
C TYR A 175 -9.75 -4.73 4.79
N ASP A 176 -8.68 -3.94 4.74
CA ASP A 176 -7.40 -4.30 5.35
C ASP A 176 -7.49 -4.38 6.88
N ASP A 177 -8.31 -3.55 7.52
CA ASP A 177 -8.56 -3.58 8.96
C ASP A 177 -9.16 -4.92 9.39
N VAL A 178 -10.12 -5.47 8.63
CA VAL A 178 -10.68 -6.80 8.90
C VAL A 178 -9.62 -7.90 8.76
N MET A 179 -8.84 -7.83 7.67
CA MET A 179 -7.76 -8.80 7.45
C MET A 179 -6.66 -8.70 8.51
N ASN A 180 -6.35 -7.48 8.98
CA ASN A 180 -5.37 -7.27 10.05
C ASN A 180 -5.87 -7.81 11.38
N ALA A 181 -7.14 -7.63 11.72
CA ALA A 181 -7.71 -8.22 12.93
C ALA A 181 -7.57 -9.74 12.93
N GLN A 182 -7.87 -10.40 11.80
CA GLN A 182 -7.65 -11.85 11.66
C GLN A 182 -6.17 -12.24 11.77
N ARG A 183 -5.30 -11.45 11.14
CA ARG A 183 -3.85 -11.65 11.17
C ARG A 183 -3.28 -11.55 12.58
N GLU A 184 -3.70 -10.53 13.34
CA GLU A 184 -3.27 -10.31 14.72
C GLU A 184 -3.63 -11.50 15.63
N VAL A 185 -4.82 -12.07 15.50
CA VAL A 185 -5.22 -13.27 16.26
C VAL A 185 -4.28 -14.44 15.98
N ILE A 186 -3.98 -14.69 14.70
CA ILE A 186 -3.09 -15.79 14.29
C ILE A 186 -1.66 -15.53 14.76
N TYR A 187 -1.14 -14.32 14.58
CA TYR A 187 0.22 -13.99 14.99
C TYR A 187 0.40 -14.00 16.51
N THR A 188 -0.61 -13.59 17.28
CA THR A 188 -0.60 -13.68 18.74
C THR A 188 -0.54 -15.14 19.18
N LYS A 189 -1.38 -16.00 18.62
CA LYS A 189 -1.33 -17.45 18.89
C LYS A 189 0.03 -18.07 18.52
N ARG A 190 0.56 -17.70 17.36
CA ARG A 190 1.89 -18.13 16.91
C ARG A 190 3.00 -17.65 17.87
N HIS A 191 2.94 -16.43 18.31
CA HIS A 191 3.90 -15.86 19.27
C HIS A 191 3.89 -16.65 20.59
N HIS A 192 2.71 -16.90 21.14
CA HIS A 192 2.55 -17.74 22.35
C HIS A 192 3.13 -19.13 22.12
N ALA A 193 2.88 -19.74 20.96
CA ALA A 193 3.41 -21.06 20.63
C ALA A 193 4.94 -21.09 20.55
N LEU A 194 5.56 -20.08 19.94
CA LEU A 194 7.02 -19.99 19.77
C LEU A 194 7.75 -19.71 21.08
N LEU A 195 7.16 -18.91 21.96
CA LEU A 195 7.77 -18.57 23.26
C LEU A 195 7.38 -19.54 24.39
N GLY A 196 6.55 -20.55 24.11
CA GLY A 196 6.10 -21.51 25.10
C GLY A 196 5.06 -20.96 26.08
N GLU A 197 4.51 -19.78 25.84
CA GLU A 197 3.51 -19.16 26.67
C GLU A 197 2.12 -19.69 26.35
N ARG A 198 1.38 -20.15 27.38
CA ARG A 198 -0.04 -20.57 27.30
C ARG A 198 -0.39 -21.67 26.28
N ILE A 199 0.58 -22.37 25.69
CA ILE A 199 0.32 -23.40 24.67
C ILE A 199 -0.68 -24.44 25.17
N GLY A 200 -0.54 -24.90 26.43
CA GLY A 200 -1.44 -25.88 26.99
C GLY A 200 -2.89 -25.40 27.04
N ILE A 201 -3.11 -24.16 27.43
CA ILE A 201 -4.44 -23.53 27.50
C ILE A 201 -5.02 -23.36 26.07
N ASP A 202 -4.21 -22.90 25.14
CA ASP A 202 -4.65 -22.71 23.75
C ASP A 202 -5.04 -24.06 23.10
N ILE A 203 -4.28 -25.12 23.32
CA ILE A 203 -4.60 -26.47 22.83
C ILE A 203 -5.92 -26.99 23.45
N VAL A 204 -6.10 -26.83 24.75
CA VAL A 204 -7.31 -27.24 25.46
C VAL A 204 -8.54 -26.51 24.93
N ASN A 205 -8.44 -25.19 24.74
CA ASN A 205 -9.51 -24.39 24.15
C ASN A 205 -9.81 -24.80 22.70
N MET A 206 -8.78 -25.04 21.88
CA MET A 206 -8.97 -25.52 20.49
C MET A 206 -9.65 -26.90 20.45
N MET A 207 -9.35 -27.79 21.40
CA MET A 207 -10.04 -29.09 21.53
C MET A 207 -11.50 -28.88 21.87
N TYR A 208 -11.83 -27.99 22.79
CA TYR A 208 -13.21 -27.69 23.16
C TYR A 208 -13.99 -27.10 21.98
N ASP A 209 -13.45 -26.09 21.31
CA ASP A 209 -14.06 -25.45 20.14
C ASP A 209 -14.31 -26.47 19.02
N ALA A 210 -13.37 -27.37 18.77
CA ALA A 210 -13.51 -28.40 17.75
C ALA A 210 -14.61 -29.44 18.11
N VAL A 211 -14.67 -29.87 19.37
CA VAL A 211 -15.71 -30.75 19.86
C VAL A 211 -17.08 -30.09 19.74
N GLN A 212 -17.22 -28.85 20.16
CA GLN A 212 -18.47 -28.13 20.07
C GLN A 212 -18.93 -27.99 18.61
N ALA A 213 -18.04 -27.57 17.71
CA ALA A 213 -18.36 -27.44 16.28
C ALA A 213 -18.79 -28.77 15.64
N MET A 214 -18.16 -29.90 16.02
CA MET A 214 -18.55 -31.23 15.54
C MET A 214 -19.94 -31.62 16.01
N ILE A 215 -20.24 -31.45 17.31
CA ILE A 215 -21.57 -31.78 17.86
C ILE A 215 -22.64 -30.88 17.20
N GLU A 216 -22.44 -29.60 17.10
CA GLU A 216 -23.37 -28.64 16.45
C GLU A 216 -23.65 -28.99 14.99
N SER A 217 -22.63 -29.36 14.24
CA SER A 217 -22.72 -29.70 12.82
C SER A 217 -23.51 -30.95 12.57
N HIS A 218 -23.30 -32.01 13.38
CA HIS A 218 -23.90 -33.31 13.16
C HIS A 218 -25.23 -33.52 13.91
N SER A 219 -25.49 -32.76 14.99
CA SER A 219 -26.74 -32.86 15.74
C SER A 219 -27.96 -32.43 14.91
N GLN A 220 -27.82 -31.44 14.02
CA GLN A 220 -28.90 -30.96 13.15
C GLN A 220 -29.44 -32.08 12.22
N ASN A 221 -28.55 -32.92 11.72
CA ASN A 221 -28.85 -33.98 10.77
C ASN A 221 -29.00 -35.34 11.46
N SER A 222 -28.77 -35.46 12.78
CA SER A 222 -28.74 -36.70 13.55
C SER A 222 -27.82 -37.77 12.92
N ASP A 223 -26.72 -37.37 12.30
CA ASP A 223 -25.78 -38.23 11.59
C ASP A 223 -24.66 -38.70 12.53
N TYR A 224 -24.97 -39.77 13.29
CA TYR A 224 -24.03 -40.35 14.25
C TYR A 224 -22.82 -41.01 13.59
N ASP A 225 -23.01 -41.62 12.42
CA ASP A 225 -21.92 -42.35 11.76
C ASP A 225 -20.87 -41.36 11.18
N ALA A 226 -21.33 -40.24 10.62
CA ALA A 226 -20.44 -39.17 10.18
C ALA A 226 -19.72 -38.51 11.37
N LEU A 227 -20.42 -38.25 12.48
CA LEU A 227 -19.78 -37.72 13.70
C LEU A 227 -18.68 -38.67 14.20
N LYS A 228 -18.93 -39.98 14.19
CA LYS A 228 -17.95 -40.99 14.60
C LYS A 228 -16.70 -40.98 13.75
N GLU A 229 -16.88 -40.84 12.44
CA GLU A 229 -15.77 -40.77 11.50
C GLU A 229 -14.92 -39.47 11.71
N ASP A 230 -15.57 -38.33 11.90
CA ASP A 230 -14.90 -37.05 12.11
C ASP A 230 -14.14 -36.96 13.44
N VAL A 231 -14.74 -37.50 14.52
CA VAL A 231 -14.08 -37.61 15.84
C VAL A 231 -12.86 -38.53 15.75
N PHE A 232 -12.99 -39.69 15.08
CA PHE A 232 -11.87 -40.59 14.90
C PHE A 232 -10.75 -40.00 14.06
N LYS A 233 -11.07 -39.31 12.97
CA LYS A 233 -10.08 -38.61 12.12
C LYS A 233 -9.33 -37.50 12.86
N THR A 234 -10.04 -36.76 13.72
CA THR A 234 -9.47 -35.57 14.38
C THR A 234 -8.74 -35.92 15.66
N PHE A 235 -9.31 -36.76 16.51
CA PHE A 235 -8.79 -37.03 17.85
C PHE A 235 -8.26 -38.50 18.04
N ALA A 236 -8.49 -39.36 17.06
CA ALA A 236 -8.14 -40.80 17.12
C ALA A 236 -8.72 -41.50 18.34
N ILE A 237 -9.95 -41.17 18.69
CA ILE A 237 -10.72 -41.80 19.78
C ILE A 237 -12.07 -42.32 19.27
N GLU A 238 -12.67 -43.22 20.02
CA GLU A 238 -14.07 -43.60 19.83
C GLU A 238 -14.99 -42.64 20.60
N ILE A 239 -16.19 -42.41 20.07
CA ILE A 239 -17.19 -41.57 20.74
C ILE A 239 -17.64 -42.24 22.04
N PRO A 240 -17.73 -41.52 23.18
CA PRO A 240 -18.09 -42.09 24.48
C PRO A 240 -19.59 -42.32 24.68
N PHE A 241 -20.43 -42.06 23.69
CA PHE A 241 -21.88 -42.23 23.75
C PHE A 241 -22.43 -42.91 22.49
N ASP A 242 -23.63 -43.46 22.59
CA ASP A 242 -24.29 -44.16 21.50
C ASP A 242 -25.27 -43.24 20.70
N LYS A 243 -25.83 -43.81 19.62
CA LYS A 243 -26.81 -43.14 18.76
C LYS A 243 -28.10 -42.73 19.50
N THR A 244 -28.44 -43.44 20.57
CA THR A 244 -29.61 -43.19 21.40
C THR A 244 -29.37 -41.92 22.25
N ALA A 245 -28.22 -41.82 22.89
CA ALA A 245 -27.82 -40.66 23.67
C ALA A 245 -27.71 -39.40 22.80
N MET A 246 -27.19 -39.51 21.58
CA MET A 246 -27.14 -38.39 20.65
C MET A 246 -28.52 -37.80 20.33
N ARG A 247 -29.59 -38.57 20.38
CA ARG A 247 -30.96 -38.11 20.11
C ARG A 247 -31.71 -37.61 21.35
N SER A 248 -31.34 -38.14 22.54
CA SER A 248 -32.07 -37.85 23.79
C SER A 248 -31.43 -36.79 24.65
N GLU A 249 -30.12 -36.63 24.55
CA GLU A 249 -29.40 -35.69 25.39
C GLU A 249 -29.27 -34.28 24.72
N LYS A 250 -29.06 -33.28 25.55
CA LYS A 250 -28.78 -31.93 25.05
C LYS A 250 -27.37 -31.84 24.49
N ASN A 251 -27.19 -31.00 23.48
CA ASN A 251 -25.89 -30.81 22.84
C ASN A 251 -24.78 -30.44 23.84
N GLU A 252 -25.07 -29.57 24.83
CA GLU A 252 -24.12 -29.20 25.86
C GLU A 252 -23.56 -30.43 26.61
N ARG A 253 -24.42 -31.39 26.95
CA ARG A 253 -24.00 -32.61 27.64
C ARG A 253 -23.18 -33.53 26.74
N LEU A 254 -23.54 -33.62 25.46
CA LEU A 254 -22.78 -34.37 24.46
C LEU A 254 -21.39 -33.79 24.26
N VAL A 255 -21.31 -32.45 24.26
CA VAL A 255 -20.03 -31.72 24.20
C VAL A 255 -19.17 -32.06 25.42
N ASP A 256 -19.72 -31.97 26.63
CA ASP A 256 -18.97 -32.28 27.85
C ASP A 256 -18.46 -33.74 27.85
N MET A 257 -19.31 -34.69 27.48
CA MET A 257 -18.92 -36.12 27.43
C MET A 257 -17.80 -36.39 26.42
N LEU A 258 -17.90 -35.79 25.22
CA LEU A 258 -16.90 -35.96 24.19
C LEU A 258 -15.60 -35.23 24.55
N TYR A 259 -15.70 -34.04 25.08
CA TYR A 259 -14.54 -33.24 25.52
C TYR A 259 -13.76 -33.97 26.64
N ASP A 260 -14.43 -34.52 27.66
CA ASP A 260 -13.79 -35.31 28.72
C ASP A 260 -13.01 -36.49 28.15
N ALA A 261 -13.58 -37.17 27.16
CA ALA A 261 -12.93 -38.32 26.50
C ALA A 261 -11.68 -37.83 25.69
N VAL A 262 -11.78 -36.72 24.99
CA VAL A 262 -10.66 -36.12 24.25
C VAL A 262 -9.53 -35.73 25.19
N ILE A 263 -9.84 -35.04 26.28
CA ILE A 263 -8.83 -34.63 27.29
C ILE A 263 -8.17 -35.83 27.94
N ALA A 264 -8.94 -36.86 28.29
CA ALA A 264 -8.39 -38.11 28.85
C ALA A 264 -7.43 -38.81 27.87
N ALA A 265 -7.78 -38.85 26.59
CA ALA A 265 -6.92 -39.40 25.55
C ALA A 265 -5.66 -38.56 25.33
N PHE A 266 -5.79 -37.26 25.28
CA PHE A 266 -4.66 -36.31 25.17
C PHE A 266 -3.67 -36.50 26.34
N LYS A 267 -4.17 -36.57 27.57
CA LYS A 267 -3.34 -36.76 28.76
C LYS A 267 -2.59 -38.12 28.69
N ARG A 268 -3.28 -39.22 28.35
CA ARG A 268 -2.61 -40.52 28.19
C ARG A 268 -1.51 -40.50 27.13
N LYS A 269 -1.76 -39.84 26.01
CA LYS A 269 -0.77 -39.71 24.92
C LYS A 269 0.43 -38.90 25.38
N THR A 270 0.20 -37.80 26.09
CA THR A 270 1.26 -36.95 26.64
C THR A 270 2.09 -37.68 27.68
N ASP A 271 1.44 -38.38 28.61
CA ASP A 271 2.14 -39.16 29.64
C ASP A 271 3.01 -40.28 29.02
N ASN A 272 2.51 -40.95 27.99
CA ASN A 272 3.28 -41.97 27.24
C ASN A 272 4.49 -41.31 26.51
N MET A 273 4.30 -40.17 25.85
CA MET A 273 5.38 -39.48 25.18
C MET A 273 6.46 -38.99 26.17
N VAL A 274 6.05 -38.46 27.32
CA VAL A 274 6.96 -38.07 28.39
C VAL A 274 7.73 -39.26 28.94
N ALA A 275 7.08 -40.38 29.18
CA ALA A 275 7.71 -41.61 29.66
C ALA A 275 8.79 -42.15 28.71
N VAL A 276 8.60 -42.00 27.40
CA VAL A 276 9.57 -42.42 26.38
C VAL A 276 10.67 -41.39 26.15
N ALA A 277 10.31 -40.09 26.05
CA ALA A 277 11.26 -39.03 25.68
C ALA A 277 12.12 -38.58 26.84
N ASN A 278 11.58 -38.50 28.06
CA ASN A 278 12.27 -37.93 29.23
C ASN A 278 13.60 -38.64 29.57
N PRO A 279 13.69 -39.99 29.59
CA PRO A 279 14.95 -40.69 29.83
C PRO A 279 16.02 -40.35 28.78
N VAL A 280 15.60 -40.28 27.49
CA VAL A 280 16.52 -39.99 26.39
C VAL A 280 17.03 -38.55 26.48
N ILE A 281 16.14 -37.59 26.68
CA ILE A 281 16.51 -36.17 26.83
C ILE A 281 17.45 -36.00 28.02
N LYS A 282 17.13 -36.63 29.15
CA LYS A 282 17.96 -36.55 30.35
C LYS A 282 19.35 -37.12 30.10
N GLN A 283 19.47 -38.26 29.46
CA GLN A 283 20.75 -38.88 29.11
C GLN A 283 21.58 -38.01 28.15
N VAL A 284 20.93 -37.37 27.16
CA VAL A 284 21.62 -36.45 26.20
C VAL A 284 22.10 -35.20 26.95
N TYR A 285 21.28 -34.64 27.84
CA TYR A 285 21.63 -33.45 28.63
C TYR A 285 22.78 -33.71 29.58
N GLU A 286 22.77 -34.84 30.31
CA GLU A 286 23.84 -35.23 31.22
C GLU A 286 25.19 -35.50 30.51
N ASN A 287 25.15 -36.02 29.28
CA ASN A 287 26.36 -36.37 28.51
C ASN A 287 26.89 -35.25 27.58
N GLN A 288 26.06 -34.34 27.15
CA GLN A 288 26.39 -33.32 26.12
C GLN A 288 25.77 -31.94 26.40
N GLY A 289 25.45 -31.62 27.67
CA GLY A 289 24.73 -30.41 28.03
C GLY A 289 25.37 -29.11 27.55
N ASP A 290 26.69 -29.05 27.44
CA ASP A 290 27.43 -27.88 26.97
C ASP A 290 27.39 -27.66 25.43
N ARG A 291 26.75 -28.56 24.67
CA ARG A 291 26.65 -28.48 23.20
C ARG A 291 25.30 -28.01 22.68
N TYR A 292 24.33 -27.86 23.58
CA TYR A 292 22.96 -27.49 23.21
C TYR A 292 22.48 -26.32 24.11
N GLU A 293 23.13 -25.15 23.93
CA GLU A 293 22.54 -23.89 24.38
C GLU A 293 21.51 -23.35 23.39
#